data_42b35b7f13d5ed8b83b54c6056a92950
#
_entry.id   42b35b7f13d5ed8b83b54c6056a92950
#
_cell.length_a   1.000
_cell.length_b   1.000
_cell.length_c   1.000
_cell.angle_alpha   90.00
_cell.angle_beta   90.00
_cell.angle_gamma   90.00
#
_symmetry.space_group_name_H-M   'P 1'
#
loop_
_entity.id
_entity.type
_entity.pdbx_description
1 polymer ?
#
loop_
_entity_poly.entity_id
_entity_poly.type
_entity_poly.pdbx_seq_one_letter_code
_entity_poly.pdbx_strand_id
1 'polypeptide(L)'
;MSELDPDGPIAALVRADLRGHTAYGAPQVPAMAALNTNENSYAVPDAVVTDILGELGRILPELNRYPDREFTRLRTDLAGYLARSGTPIAAEQVWAGNGSNEVLLHLLQAFGGAGRRAIGFTPSYSMHANIARTTATDWVDGQRSREPGRLFTLDADDVARQIAAAAPDLVFICSPNNPTGTAVGLEVIEAAYAAAPGAIVIVDEAYAEFARPATPSALTLLAGRERLVVSRTLSKAFALAGARLGYLAADPQVGAALRLVRMPYHLSAPTQAVARAALRHTDTLLATVAAIMTQRDRIVAELARLGYAPVPSDANFVLFGGLADAAHTWQALLERGVLVRDVGIPHYLRVTAGNPEETTAFLEALAALGPGHRLGAHEES
;
A
#
# COMPACT_ATOMS: atom_id res chain seq x y z
N MET A 1 16.36 15.92 11.04
CA MET A 1 15.35 17.00 11.10
C MET A 1 14.94 17.15 12.55
N SER A 2 14.84 18.41 13.08
CA SER A 2 14.33 18.65 14.44
C SER A 2 12.86 18.29 14.50
N GLU A 3 12.44 17.60 15.55
CA GLU A 3 11.01 17.40 15.85
C GLU A 3 10.38 18.73 16.25
N LEU A 4 9.07 18.84 16.10
CA LEU A 4 8.32 20.01 16.57
C LEU A 4 8.41 20.03 18.11
N ASP A 5 8.97 21.12 18.67
CA ASP A 5 8.95 21.34 20.11
C ASP A 5 7.49 21.53 20.57
N PRO A 6 6.92 20.61 21.35
CA PRO A 6 5.52 20.67 21.74
C PRO A 6 5.15 21.90 22.57
N ASP A 7 6.14 22.46 23.29
CA ASP A 7 5.98 23.64 24.14
C ASP A 7 6.40 24.95 23.44
N GLY A 8 6.90 24.84 22.22
CA GLY A 8 7.37 25.98 21.44
C GLY A 8 6.22 26.82 20.83
N PRO A 9 6.49 28.08 20.48
CA PRO A 9 5.48 29.00 19.96
C PRO A 9 4.87 28.53 18.62
N ILE A 10 5.59 27.76 17.81
CA ILE A 10 5.07 27.23 16.56
C ILE A 10 4.06 26.11 16.81
N ALA A 11 4.26 25.26 17.83
CA ALA A 11 3.31 24.20 18.18
C ALA A 11 1.91 24.77 18.53
N ALA A 12 1.85 25.93 19.17
CA ALA A 12 0.59 26.60 19.49
C ALA A 12 -0.17 27.08 18.24
N LEU A 13 0.49 27.28 17.10
CA LEU A 13 -0.10 27.69 15.83
C LEU A 13 -0.51 26.51 14.95
N VAL A 14 -0.07 25.29 15.26
CA VAL A 14 -0.50 24.08 14.55
C VAL A 14 -2.00 23.86 14.77
N ARG A 15 -2.72 23.43 13.74
CA ARG A 15 -4.14 23.05 13.84
C ARG A 15 -4.35 22.12 15.04
N ALA A 16 -5.44 22.35 15.78
CA ALA A 16 -5.69 21.61 17.03
C ALA A 16 -5.77 20.09 16.83
N ASP A 17 -6.34 19.65 15.71
CA ASP A 17 -6.48 18.24 15.31
C ASP A 17 -5.17 17.56 14.87
N LEU A 18 -4.09 18.33 14.71
CA LEU A 18 -2.75 17.82 14.37
C LEU A 18 -1.79 17.83 15.56
N ARG A 19 -2.14 18.50 16.65
CA ARG A 19 -1.25 18.61 17.82
C ARG A 19 -1.10 17.26 18.52
N GLY A 20 0.12 16.96 18.96
CA GLY A 20 0.44 15.71 19.64
C GLY A 20 0.58 14.50 18.74
N HIS A 21 0.44 14.66 17.41
CA HIS A 21 0.71 13.59 16.47
C HIS A 21 2.18 13.60 16.02
N THR A 22 2.75 12.39 15.86
CA THR A 22 4.09 12.21 15.30
C THR A 22 4.03 12.03 13.79
N ALA A 23 5.09 12.50 13.10
CA ALA A 23 5.21 12.31 11.66
C ALA A 23 5.31 10.80 11.32
N TYR A 24 4.55 10.37 10.31
CA TYR A 24 4.68 9.01 9.79
C TYR A 24 6.03 8.82 9.09
N GLY A 25 6.73 7.75 9.41
CA GLY A 25 7.98 7.37 8.75
C GLY A 25 8.36 5.92 9.06
N ALA A 26 9.01 5.25 8.11
CA ALA A 26 9.71 4.01 8.38
C ALA A 26 11.13 4.34 8.83
N PRO A 27 11.75 3.56 9.74
CA PRO A 27 13.16 3.70 10.05
C PRO A 27 14.00 3.58 8.76
N GLN A 28 14.91 4.55 8.56
CA GLN A 28 15.88 4.56 7.47
C GLN A 28 17.28 4.41 8.09
N VAL A 29 17.58 3.20 8.51
CA VAL A 29 18.88 2.84 9.09
C VAL A 29 19.60 1.88 8.16
N PRO A 30 20.94 1.97 8.02
CA PRO A 30 21.71 1.02 7.24
C PRO A 30 21.51 -0.41 7.75
N ALA A 31 21.21 -1.32 6.83
CA ALA A 31 21.08 -2.74 7.13
C ALA A 31 21.56 -3.56 5.93
N MET A 32 22.04 -4.77 6.17
CA MET A 32 22.47 -5.70 5.12
C MET A 32 21.26 -6.19 4.32
N ALA A 33 20.14 -6.44 5.00
CA ALA A 33 18.85 -6.77 4.40
C ALA A 33 17.77 -5.79 4.90
N ALA A 34 17.38 -4.82 4.05
CA ALA A 34 16.37 -3.80 4.37
C ALA A 34 14.96 -4.28 3.94
N LEU A 35 14.28 -5.00 4.83
CA LEU A 35 13.01 -5.69 4.56
C LEU A 35 11.81 -5.03 5.27
N ASN A 36 11.84 -3.71 5.48
CA ASN A 36 10.85 -2.98 6.30
C ASN A 36 9.81 -2.18 5.52
N THR A 37 10.04 -1.83 4.23
CA THR A 37 9.22 -0.86 3.47
C THR A 37 8.45 -1.46 2.30
N ASN A 38 8.43 -2.80 2.16
CA ASN A 38 7.74 -3.52 1.08
C ASN A 38 8.20 -3.06 -0.31
N GLU A 39 9.48 -2.74 -0.45
CA GLU A 39 10.09 -2.44 -1.73
C GLU A 39 10.38 -3.74 -2.52
N ASN A 40 10.57 -3.61 -3.81
CA ASN A 40 11.05 -4.70 -4.65
C ASN A 40 12.58 -4.74 -4.55
N SER A 41 13.13 -5.85 -4.08
CA SER A 41 14.58 -6.02 -3.90
C SER A 41 15.38 -6.19 -5.20
N TYR A 42 14.68 -6.37 -6.32
CA TYR A 42 15.34 -6.47 -7.62
C TYR A 42 15.56 -5.08 -8.23
N ALA A 43 16.75 -4.84 -8.73
CA ALA A 43 17.07 -3.63 -9.47
C ALA A 43 16.22 -3.53 -10.75
N VAL A 44 16.00 -2.30 -11.21
CA VAL A 44 15.36 -2.05 -12.51
C VAL A 44 16.25 -2.63 -13.61
N PRO A 45 15.74 -3.50 -14.52
CA PRO A 45 16.53 -4.14 -15.56
C PRO A 45 17.16 -3.13 -16.54
N ASP A 46 18.36 -3.42 -17.06
CA ASP A 46 19.13 -2.53 -17.92
C ASP A 46 18.37 -2.06 -19.17
N ALA A 47 17.56 -2.93 -19.79
CA ALA A 47 16.74 -2.56 -20.94
C ALA A 47 15.71 -1.47 -20.59
N VAL A 48 15.13 -1.56 -19.38
CA VAL A 48 14.18 -0.56 -18.86
C VAL A 48 14.92 0.73 -18.53
N VAL A 49 16.09 0.64 -17.90
CA VAL A 49 16.95 1.80 -17.59
C VAL A 49 17.32 2.54 -18.87
N THR A 50 17.73 1.81 -19.93
CA THR A 50 18.10 2.38 -21.22
C THR A 50 16.92 3.15 -21.85
N ASP A 51 15.72 2.59 -21.82
CA ASP A 51 14.52 3.24 -22.37
C ASP A 51 14.11 4.46 -21.55
N ILE A 52 14.19 4.36 -20.21
CA ILE A 52 13.97 5.51 -19.31
C ILE A 52 14.95 6.66 -19.64
N LEU A 53 16.24 6.37 -19.79
CA LEU A 53 17.25 7.37 -20.13
C LEU A 53 16.97 8.00 -21.50
N GLY A 54 16.51 7.22 -22.47
CA GLY A 54 16.10 7.71 -23.79
C GLY A 54 14.91 8.67 -23.71
N GLU A 55 13.88 8.34 -22.91
CA GLU A 55 12.73 9.24 -22.69
C GLU A 55 13.12 10.52 -21.93
N LEU A 56 13.93 10.39 -20.89
CA LEU A 56 14.44 11.56 -20.16
C LEU A 56 15.26 12.46 -21.06
N GLY A 57 16.16 11.90 -21.91
CA GLY A 57 16.95 12.66 -22.88
C GLY A 57 16.10 13.50 -23.84
N ARG A 58 14.92 13.01 -24.22
CA ARG A 58 14.00 13.76 -25.09
C ARG A 58 13.33 14.94 -24.38
N ILE A 59 13.00 14.81 -23.10
CA ILE A 59 12.27 15.86 -22.38
C ILE A 59 13.16 16.86 -21.67
N LEU A 60 14.43 16.53 -21.39
CA LEU A 60 15.36 17.43 -20.69
C LEU A 60 15.47 18.83 -21.30
N PRO A 61 15.55 19.00 -22.65
CA PRO A 61 15.58 20.33 -23.28
C PRO A 61 14.29 21.13 -23.08
N GLU A 62 13.18 20.47 -22.75
CA GLU A 62 11.86 21.08 -22.63
C GLU A 62 11.45 21.36 -21.17
N LEU A 63 12.33 21.09 -20.19
CA LEU A 63 12.03 21.30 -18.76
C LEU A 63 11.79 22.75 -18.36
N ASN A 64 12.06 23.72 -19.24
CA ASN A 64 11.69 25.12 -19.08
C ASN A 64 10.17 25.36 -19.28
N ARG A 65 9.40 24.33 -19.64
CA ARG A 65 7.95 24.39 -19.83
C ARG A 65 7.24 23.46 -18.85
N TYR A 66 6.01 23.81 -18.49
CA TYR A 66 5.16 22.94 -17.69
C TYR A 66 4.81 21.65 -18.44
N PRO A 67 4.65 20.52 -17.73
CA PRO A 67 4.29 19.25 -18.34
C PRO A 67 2.84 19.24 -18.88
N ASP A 68 2.47 18.18 -19.61
CA ASP A 68 1.05 17.89 -19.89
C ASP A 68 0.27 17.80 -18.59
N ARG A 69 -0.60 18.78 -18.36
CA ARG A 69 -1.43 18.89 -17.14
C ARG A 69 -2.37 17.73 -16.97
N GLU A 70 -2.87 17.17 -18.06
CA GLU A 70 -3.82 16.06 -18.06
C GLU A 70 -3.12 14.71 -18.22
N PHE A 71 -1.78 14.69 -18.33
CA PHE A 71 -0.95 13.49 -18.49
C PHE A 71 -1.60 12.45 -19.45
N THR A 72 -2.13 12.95 -20.56
CA THR A 72 -3.00 12.23 -21.50
C THR A 72 -2.38 10.93 -22.00
N ARG A 73 -1.09 10.99 -22.42
CA ARG A 73 -0.38 9.80 -22.91
C ARG A 73 -0.17 8.77 -21.81
N LEU A 74 0.15 9.22 -20.57
CA LEU A 74 0.32 8.32 -19.44
C LEU A 74 -1.00 7.65 -19.05
N ARG A 75 -2.14 8.37 -19.10
CA ARG A 75 -3.47 7.79 -18.85
C ARG A 75 -3.78 6.68 -19.87
N THR A 76 -3.45 6.88 -21.12
CA THR A 76 -3.63 5.86 -22.18
C THR A 76 -2.76 4.63 -21.90
N ASP A 77 -1.49 4.83 -21.55
CA ASP A 77 -0.56 3.72 -21.25
C ASP A 77 -1.01 2.94 -19.99
N LEU A 78 -1.46 3.63 -18.94
CA LEU A 78 -2.00 3.01 -17.72
C LEU A 78 -3.32 2.26 -17.99
N ALA A 79 -4.23 2.83 -18.79
CA ALA A 79 -5.46 2.16 -19.18
C ALA A 79 -5.17 0.86 -19.94
N GLY A 80 -4.23 0.89 -20.87
CA GLY A 80 -3.74 -0.30 -21.58
C GLY A 80 -3.15 -1.36 -20.64
N TYR A 81 -2.39 -0.94 -19.64
CA TYR A 81 -1.86 -1.84 -18.61
C TYR A 81 -3.00 -2.48 -17.79
N LEU A 82 -3.94 -1.68 -17.29
CA LEU A 82 -5.06 -2.16 -16.48
C LEU A 82 -5.96 -3.12 -17.25
N ALA A 83 -6.17 -2.86 -18.54
CA ALA A 83 -6.98 -3.73 -19.41
C ALA A 83 -6.39 -5.15 -19.59
N ARG A 84 -5.11 -5.37 -19.27
CA ARG A 84 -4.49 -6.72 -19.26
C ARG A 84 -5.14 -7.67 -18.25
N SER A 85 -5.87 -7.15 -17.26
CA SER A 85 -6.68 -7.94 -16.32
C SER A 85 -7.93 -8.56 -16.95
N GLY A 86 -8.20 -8.26 -18.21
CA GLY A 86 -9.41 -8.69 -18.92
C GLY A 86 -10.61 -7.72 -18.79
N THR A 87 -10.44 -6.63 -18.01
CA THR A 87 -11.49 -5.60 -17.86
C THR A 87 -11.12 -4.40 -18.75
N PRO A 88 -11.94 -4.03 -19.74
CA PRO A 88 -11.70 -2.83 -20.54
C PRO A 88 -11.70 -1.57 -19.65
N ILE A 89 -10.63 -0.79 -19.73
CA ILE A 89 -10.49 0.50 -19.02
C ILE A 89 -10.17 1.57 -20.06
N ALA A 90 -10.95 2.64 -20.08
CA ALA A 90 -10.70 3.80 -20.92
C ALA A 90 -9.75 4.79 -20.22
N ALA A 91 -9.01 5.58 -21.00
CA ALA A 91 -8.09 6.59 -20.47
C ALA A 91 -8.80 7.63 -19.58
N GLU A 92 -10.06 7.93 -19.87
CA GLU A 92 -10.91 8.85 -19.09
C GLU A 92 -11.21 8.33 -17.67
N GLN A 93 -11.16 7.03 -17.48
CA GLN A 93 -11.35 6.38 -16.17
C GLN A 93 -10.08 6.40 -15.31
N VAL A 94 -8.94 6.80 -15.85
CA VAL A 94 -7.65 6.77 -15.15
C VAL A 94 -7.26 8.14 -14.60
N TRP A 95 -6.82 8.16 -13.36
CA TRP A 95 -6.18 9.30 -12.70
C TRP A 95 -4.81 8.88 -12.16
N ALA A 96 -3.84 9.82 -12.10
CA ALA A 96 -2.51 9.55 -11.56
C ALA A 96 -2.02 10.68 -10.65
N GLY A 97 -1.07 10.35 -9.75
CA GLY A 97 -0.46 11.28 -8.80
C GLY A 97 0.93 10.80 -8.34
N ASN A 98 1.57 11.58 -7.49
CA ASN A 98 2.93 11.29 -6.97
C ASN A 98 2.91 10.18 -5.91
N GLY A 99 2.71 8.94 -6.35
CA GLY A 99 2.43 7.76 -5.55
C GLY A 99 0.95 7.66 -5.16
N SER A 100 0.53 6.46 -4.73
CA SER A 100 -0.86 6.22 -4.31
C SER A 100 -1.30 7.12 -3.16
N ASN A 101 -0.40 7.54 -2.28
CA ASN A 101 -0.74 8.45 -1.18
C ASN A 101 -1.29 9.81 -1.67
N GLU A 102 -0.74 10.39 -2.75
CA GLU A 102 -1.30 11.62 -3.33
C GLU A 102 -2.64 11.36 -4.02
N VAL A 103 -2.79 10.22 -4.66
CA VAL A 103 -4.08 9.79 -5.23
C VAL A 103 -5.17 9.69 -4.15
N LEU A 104 -4.85 9.05 -3.01
CA LEU A 104 -5.73 8.95 -1.85
C LEU A 104 -6.00 10.33 -1.20
N LEU A 105 -4.97 11.19 -1.17
CA LEU A 105 -5.14 12.57 -0.70
C LEU A 105 -6.12 13.34 -1.57
N HIS A 106 -6.02 13.25 -2.90
CA HIS A 106 -6.97 13.90 -3.80
C HIS A 106 -8.41 13.39 -3.59
N LEU A 107 -8.60 12.07 -3.34
CA LEU A 107 -9.92 11.52 -3.02
C LEU A 107 -10.48 12.10 -1.72
N LEU A 108 -9.66 12.16 -0.67
CA LEU A 108 -10.07 12.72 0.62
C LEU A 108 -10.27 14.25 0.57
N GLN A 109 -9.54 14.97 -0.28
CA GLN A 109 -9.77 16.39 -0.52
C GLN A 109 -11.07 16.66 -1.28
N ALA A 110 -11.44 15.77 -2.23
CA ALA A 110 -12.61 15.95 -3.07
C ALA A 110 -13.91 15.48 -2.38
N PHE A 111 -13.85 14.40 -1.61
CA PHE A 111 -15.04 13.72 -1.06
C PHE A 111 -15.10 13.72 0.48
N GLY A 112 -13.98 14.02 1.15
CA GLY A 112 -13.86 14.15 2.60
C GLY A 112 -13.91 15.61 3.04
N GLY A 113 -13.25 15.92 4.15
CA GLY A 113 -13.18 17.25 4.75
C GLY A 113 -13.96 17.35 6.06
N ALA A 114 -14.00 18.55 6.63
CA ALA A 114 -14.70 18.82 7.89
C ALA A 114 -16.18 18.43 7.82
N GLY A 115 -16.64 17.66 8.80
CA GLY A 115 -18.02 17.16 8.86
C GLY A 115 -18.28 15.93 7.97
N ARG A 116 -17.26 15.43 7.27
CA ARG A 116 -17.31 14.18 6.52
C ARG A 116 -16.60 13.07 7.27
N ARG A 117 -16.99 11.83 7.00
CA ARG A 117 -16.49 10.64 7.70
C ARG A 117 -15.94 9.61 6.72
N ALA A 118 -14.80 9.02 7.07
CA ALA A 118 -14.23 7.88 6.38
C ALA A 118 -14.13 6.68 7.34
N ILE A 119 -14.34 5.46 6.83
CA ILE A 119 -14.12 4.21 7.56
C ILE A 119 -13.05 3.39 6.85
N GLY A 120 -12.17 2.74 7.64
CA GLY A 120 -11.28 1.68 7.18
C GLY A 120 -11.23 0.57 8.22
N PHE A 121 -10.76 -0.62 7.85
CA PHE A 121 -10.85 -1.82 8.70
C PHE A 121 -9.47 -2.19 9.24
N THR A 122 -9.24 -1.88 10.52
CA THR A 122 -7.96 -2.07 11.19
C THR A 122 -7.72 -3.50 11.71
N PRO A 123 -6.45 -3.95 11.76
CA PRO A 123 -5.25 -3.25 11.31
C PRO A 123 -5.20 -3.11 9.78
N SER A 124 -4.87 -1.92 9.29
CA SER A 124 -4.77 -1.62 7.86
C SER A 124 -3.67 -0.60 7.59
N TYR A 125 -3.55 -0.12 6.35
CA TYR A 125 -2.53 0.86 5.97
C TYR A 125 -2.76 2.18 6.69
N SER A 126 -1.84 2.51 7.59
CA SER A 126 -1.97 3.67 8.51
C SER A 126 -2.07 5.02 7.79
N MET A 127 -1.62 5.11 6.52
CA MET A 127 -1.75 6.34 5.76
C MET A 127 -3.20 6.68 5.40
N HIS A 128 -4.13 5.72 5.37
CA HIS A 128 -5.55 6.03 5.17
C HIS A 128 -6.07 6.97 6.28
N ALA A 129 -5.90 6.57 7.54
CA ALA A 129 -6.26 7.40 8.69
C ALA A 129 -5.45 8.71 8.76
N ASN A 130 -4.13 8.64 8.45
CA ASN A 130 -3.28 9.83 8.48
C ASN A 130 -3.70 10.87 7.42
N ILE A 131 -4.02 10.45 6.19
CA ILE A 131 -4.48 11.38 5.15
C ILE A 131 -5.88 11.92 5.51
N ALA A 132 -6.79 11.08 6.03
CA ALA A 132 -8.09 11.54 6.53
C ALA A 132 -7.93 12.67 7.56
N ARG A 133 -7.03 12.50 8.53
CA ARG A 133 -6.71 13.54 9.53
C ARG A 133 -6.16 14.82 8.89
N THR A 134 -5.25 14.70 7.91
CA THR A 134 -4.68 15.90 7.26
C THR A 134 -5.70 16.70 6.48
N THR A 135 -6.77 16.07 6.02
CA THR A 135 -7.91 16.70 5.32
C THR A 135 -9.06 17.06 6.24
N ALA A 136 -8.91 16.96 7.56
CA ALA A 136 -9.96 17.17 8.56
C ALA A 136 -11.19 16.28 8.34
N THR A 137 -11.00 15.08 7.80
CA THR A 137 -12.04 14.05 7.65
C THR A 137 -12.06 13.19 8.91
N ASP A 138 -13.22 12.98 9.52
CA ASP A 138 -13.37 12.07 10.66
C ASP A 138 -13.05 10.64 10.25
N TRP A 139 -12.21 9.95 11.04
CA TRP A 139 -11.83 8.58 10.77
C TRP A 139 -12.49 7.62 11.76
N VAL A 140 -13.10 6.55 11.23
CA VAL A 140 -13.68 5.45 12.02
C VAL A 140 -12.85 4.19 11.79
N ASP A 141 -12.41 3.57 12.90
CA ASP A 141 -11.72 2.29 12.88
C ASP A 141 -12.74 1.14 12.90
N GLY A 142 -13.10 0.65 11.73
CA GLY A 142 -13.73 -0.65 11.59
C GLY A 142 -12.75 -1.77 11.95
N GLN A 143 -13.25 -2.96 12.18
CA GLN A 143 -12.47 -4.09 12.70
C GLN A 143 -12.39 -5.23 11.70
N ARG A 144 -11.21 -5.83 11.60
CA ARG A 144 -10.99 -7.14 10.99
C ARG A 144 -11.17 -8.23 12.03
N SER A 145 -11.51 -9.45 11.62
CA SER A 145 -11.69 -10.60 12.51
C SER A 145 -10.44 -10.82 13.39
N ARG A 146 -10.69 -11.13 14.67
CA ARG A 146 -9.67 -11.58 15.61
C ARG A 146 -9.85 -13.06 16.00
N GLU A 147 -10.78 -13.75 15.35
CA GLU A 147 -11.08 -15.15 15.63
C GLU A 147 -9.95 -16.06 15.13
N PRO A 148 -9.58 -17.09 15.90
CA PRO A 148 -8.66 -18.13 15.44
C PRO A 148 -9.13 -18.73 14.12
N GLY A 149 -8.21 -18.90 13.16
CA GLY A 149 -8.52 -19.44 11.82
C GLY A 149 -9.08 -18.42 10.83
N ARG A 150 -9.57 -17.25 11.29
CA ARG A 150 -10.06 -16.14 10.46
C ARG A 150 -9.36 -14.82 10.78
N LEU A 151 -8.19 -14.90 11.40
CA LEU A 151 -7.46 -13.73 11.89
C LEU A 151 -7.19 -12.74 10.76
N PHE A 152 -7.54 -11.47 10.99
CA PHE A 152 -7.40 -10.33 10.08
C PHE A 152 -8.18 -10.43 8.76
N THR A 153 -9.10 -11.38 8.61
CA THR A 153 -10.02 -11.42 7.46
C THR A 153 -11.14 -10.38 7.61
N LEU A 154 -11.83 -10.10 6.51
CA LEU A 154 -13.09 -9.36 6.46
C LEU A 154 -14.19 -10.29 5.93
N ASP A 155 -15.35 -10.18 6.50
CA ASP A 155 -16.57 -10.87 6.10
C ASP A 155 -17.57 -9.85 5.55
N ALA A 156 -18.35 -10.24 4.55
CA ALA A 156 -19.28 -9.34 3.84
C ALA A 156 -20.36 -8.76 4.77
N ASP A 157 -20.95 -9.61 5.63
CA ASP A 157 -22.00 -9.18 6.56
C ASP A 157 -21.45 -8.27 7.66
N ASP A 158 -20.24 -8.58 8.16
CA ASP A 158 -19.54 -7.75 9.15
C ASP A 158 -19.19 -6.38 8.59
N VAL A 159 -18.68 -6.32 7.38
CA VAL A 159 -18.34 -5.06 6.70
C VAL A 159 -19.60 -4.23 6.47
N ALA A 160 -20.67 -4.82 5.96
CA ALA A 160 -21.93 -4.13 5.74
C ALA A 160 -22.51 -3.55 7.04
N ARG A 161 -22.48 -4.32 8.14
CA ARG A 161 -22.94 -3.88 9.46
C ARG A 161 -22.16 -2.70 10.00
N GLN A 162 -20.80 -2.77 9.91
CA GLN A 162 -19.91 -1.71 10.39
C GLN A 162 -20.08 -0.42 9.57
N ILE A 163 -20.23 -0.53 8.24
CA ILE A 163 -20.48 0.60 7.36
C ILE A 163 -21.82 1.26 7.68
N ALA A 164 -22.89 0.47 7.82
CA ALA A 164 -24.22 0.98 8.17
C ALA A 164 -24.20 1.74 9.51
N ALA A 165 -23.48 1.24 10.51
CA ALA A 165 -23.33 1.90 11.81
C ALA A 165 -22.50 3.19 11.74
N ALA A 166 -21.46 3.23 10.91
CA ALA A 166 -20.60 4.39 10.75
C ALA A 166 -21.21 5.49 9.88
N ALA A 167 -22.09 5.14 8.93
CA ALA A 167 -22.67 6.03 7.92
C ALA A 167 -21.60 6.94 7.27
N PRO A 168 -20.57 6.38 6.62
CA PRO A 168 -19.44 7.15 6.13
C PRO A 168 -19.73 7.79 4.76
N ASP A 169 -18.92 8.82 4.42
CA ASP A 169 -18.83 9.40 3.07
C ASP A 169 -17.78 8.69 2.20
N LEU A 170 -16.78 8.04 2.86
CA LEU A 170 -15.74 7.26 2.17
C LEU A 170 -15.52 5.94 2.91
N VAL A 171 -15.35 4.85 2.14
CA VAL A 171 -15.01 3.52 2.65
C VAL A 171 -13.66 3.10 2.06
N PHE A 172 -12.72 2.68 2.91
CA PHE A 172 -11.41 2.17 2.49
C PHE A 172 -11.32 0.67 2.73
N ILE A 173 -11.05 -0.08 1.67
CA ILE A 173 -10.75 -1.51 1.72
C ILE A 173 -9.36 -1.71 1.12
N CYS A 174 -8.39 -2.13 1.93
CA CYS A 174 -7.04 -2.47 1.47
C CYS A 174 -6.99 -3.97 1.13
N SER A 175 -6.70 -4.33 -0.11
CA SER A 175 -6.68 -5.72 -0.59
C SER A 175 -5.67 -5.91 -1.75
N PRO A 176 -4.61 -6.69 -1.56
CA PRO A 176 -4.14 -7.30 -0.30
C PRO A 176 -3.82 -6.26 0.78
N ASN A 177 -4.20 -6.57 2.02
CA ASN A 177 -4.10 -5.60 3.12
C ASN A 177 -2.67 -5.43 3.64
N ASN A 178 -2.28 -4.23 3.94
CA ASN A 178 -1.07 -3.91 4.69
C ASN A 178 -1.47 -3.49 6.12
N PRO A 179 -1.00 -4.14 7.22
CA PRO A 179 0.19 -5.00 7.25
C PRO A 179 -0.07 -6.51 7.22
N THR A 180 -1.30 -6.99 7.07
CA THR A 180 -1.63 -8.40 7.33
C THR A 180 -1.34 -9.33 6.14
N GLY A 181 -1.28 -8.79 4.91
CA GLY A 181 -1.14 -9.58 3.68
C GLY A 181 -2.44 -10.23 3.21
N THR A 182 -3.50 -10.20 4.02
CA THR A 182 -4.77 -10.84 3.69
C THR A 182 -5.51 -10.10 2.57
N ALA A 183 -6.04 -10.84 1.61
CA ALA A 183 -6.92 -10.30 0.58
C ALA A 183 -8.40 -10.49 0.95
N VAL A 184 -9.29 -9.79 0.24
CA VAL A 184 -10.75 -9.97 0.35
C VAL A 184 -11.33 -10.47 -0.98
N GLY A 185 -12.42 -11.21 -0.91
CA GLY A 185 -13.20 -11.58 -2.09
C GLY A 185 -14.03 -10.41 -2.61
N LEU A 186 -14.51 -10.53 -3.85
CA LEU A 186 -15.33 -9.48 -4.45
C LEU A 186 -16.65 -9.26 -3.71
N GLU A 187 -17.19 -10.30 -3.09
CA GLU A 187 -18.41 -10.25 -2.26
C GLU A 187 -18.33 -9.25 -1.11
N VAL A 188 -17.12 -9.10 -0.50
CA VAL A 188 -16.88 -8.10 0.54
C VAL A 188 -16.95 -6.68 -0.01
N ILE A 189 -16.40 -6.48 -1.23
CA ILE A 189 -16.42 -5.18 -1.91
C ILE A 189 -17.85 -4.83 -2.35
N GLU A 190 -18.59 -5.80 -2.86
CA GLU A 190 -20.00 -5.63 -3.25
C GLU A 190 -20.89 -5.31 -2.04
N ALA A 191 -20.68 -5.99 -0.91
CA ALA A 191 -21.39 -5.71 0.33
C ALA A 191 -21.08 -4.30 0.84
N ALA A 192 -19.81 -3.88 0.80
CA ALA A 192 -19.41 -2.51 1.16
C ALA A 192 -20.06 -1.46 0.26
N TYR A 193 -20.09 -1.70 -1.06
CA TYR A 193 -20.69 -0.80 -2.03
C TYR A 193 -22.20 -0.66 -1.83
N ALA A 194 -22.89 -1.78 -1.54
CA ALA A 194 -24.32 -1.80 -1.26
C ALA A 194 -24.70 -1.13 0.06
N ALA A 195 -23.87 -1.35 1.12
CA ALA A 195 -24.10 -0.78 2.46
C ALA A 195 -23.85 0.74 2.53
N ALA A 196 -23.14 1.31 1.56
CA ALA A 196 -22.75 2.72 1.54
C ALA A 196 -23.31 3.45 0.28
N PRO A 197 -24.62 3.60 0.08
CA PRO A 197 -25.20 4.14 -1.16
C PRO A 197 -24.85 5.61 -1.43
N GLY A 198 -24.40 6.35 -0.41
CA GLY A 198 -23.97 7.76 -0.50
C GLY A 198 -22.45 7.96 -0.44
N ALA A 199 -21.65 6.90 -0.39
CA ALA A 199 -20.21 6.99 -0.18
C ALA A 199 -19.40 6.58 -1.42
N ILE A 200 -18.17 7.12 -1.51
CA ILE A 200 -17.13 6.59 -2.40
C ILE A 200 -16.51 5.36 -1.74
N VAL A 201 -16.46 4.24 -2.45
CA VAL A 201 -15.80 3.01 -2.00
C VAL A 201 -14.45 2.89 -2.69
N ILE A 202 -13.36 2.88 -1.92
CA ILE A 202 -11.99 2.87 -2.39
C ILE A 202 -11.39 1.51 -2.05
N VAL A 203 -10.98 0.77 -3.09
CA VAL A 203 -10.20 -0.46 -2.92
C VAL A 203 -8.75 -0.13 -3.21
N ASP A 204 -7.90 -0.19 -2.18
CA ASP A 204 -6.46 0.04 -2.32
C ASP A 204 -5.76 -1.27 -2.67
N GLU A 205 -5.42 -1.43 -3.94
CA GLU A 205 -4.78 -2.58 -4.53
C GLU A 205 -3.28 -2.39 -4.76
N ALA A 206 -2.58 -1.74 -3.83
CA ALA A 206 -1.13 -1.50 -3.96
C ALA A 206 -0.28 -2.77 -4.13
N TYR A 207 -0.82 -3.94 -3.83
CA TYR A 207 -0.14 -5.24 -3.89
C TYR A 207 -0.84 -6.25 -4.84
N ALA A 208 -1.74 -5.80 -5.70
CA ALA A 208 -2.56 -6.69 -6.53
C ALA A 208 -1.75 -7.63 -7.44
N GLU A 209 -0.58 -7.20 -7.91
CA GLU A 209 0.29 -8.01 -8.76
C GLU A 209 0.90 -9.23 -8.05
N PHE A 210 0.94 -9.22 -6.70
CA PHE A 210 1.43 -10.34 -5.87
C PHE A 210 0.30 -11.27 -5.41
N ALA A 211 -0.96 -10.90 -5.68
CA ALA A 211 -2.11 -11.68 -5.25
C ALA A 211 -2.14 -13.06 -5.93
N ARG A 212 -2.66 -14.05 -5.22
CA ARG A 212 -2.84 -15.39 -5.76
C ARG A 212 -3.89 -15.38 -6.88
N PRO A 213 -3.83 -16.30 -7.85
CA PRO A 213 -4.79 -16.34 -8.96
C PRO A 213 -6.27 -16.43 -8.54
N ALA A 214 -6.53 -16.96 -7.34
CA ALA A 214 -7.88 -17.04 -6.77
C ALA A 214 -8.40 -15.70 -6.20
N THR A 215 -7.57 -14.65 -6.18
CA THR A 215 -7.93 -13.31 -5.66
C THR A 215 -8.15 -12.36 -6.85
N PRO A 216 -9.39 -12.20 -7.33
CA PRO A 216 -9.67 -11.31 -8.45
C PRO A 216 -9.55 -9.84 -8.04
N SER A 217 -9.16 -8.99 -8.99
CA SER A 217 -9.11 -7.54 -8.78
C SER A 217 -10.51 -6.91 -8.76
N ALA A 218 -10.69 -5.89 -7.93
CA ALA A 218 -11.87 -5.04 -7.92
C ALA A 218 -12.10 -4.28 -9.24
N LEU A 219 -11.11 -4.21 -10.13
CA LEU A 219 -11.28 -3.67 -11.48
C LEU A 219 -12.44 -4.34 -12.23
N THR A 220 -12.69 -5.63 -12.00
CA THR A 220 -13.78 -6.39 -12.61
C THR A 220 -15.17 -5.88 -12.21
N LEU A 221 -15.26 -5.14 -11.11
CA LEU A 221 -16.51 -4.60 -10.58
C LEU A 221 -16.78 -3.15 -11.03
N LEU A 222 -15.86 -2.47 -11.74
CA LEU A 222 -16.01 -1.05 -12.07
C LEU A 222 -17.21 -0.75 -12.97
N ALA A 223 -17.56 -1.65 -13.90
CA ALA A 223 -18.66 -1.42 -14.82
C ALA A 223 -19.99 -1.22 -14.08
N GLY A 224 -20.64 -0.08 -14.31
CA GLY A 224 -21.91 0.27 -13.67
C GLY A 224 -21.84 0.66 -12.19
N ARG A 225 -20.62 0.85 -11.64
CA ARG A 225 -20.39 1.27 -10.24
C ARG A 225 -19.66 2.60 -10.17
N GLU A 226 -20.37 3.70 -10.38
CA GLU A 226 -19.86 5.07 -10.45
C GLU A 226 -19.09 5.53 -9.20
N ARG A 227 -19.38 4.93 -8.03
CA ARG A 227 -18.78 5.26 -6.74
C ARG A 227 -17.65 4.32 -6.33
N LEU A 228 -17.29 3.35 -7.18
CA LEU A 228 -16.17 2.44 -6.92
C LEU A 228 -14.89 3.02 -7.51
N VAL A 229 -13.84 3.01 -6.70
CA VAL A 229 -12.48 3.46 -7.06
C VAL A 229 -11.50 2.33 -6.74
N VAL A 230 -10.62 2.02 -7.68
CA VAL A 230 -9.53 1.05 -7.47
C VAL A 230 -8.21 1.77 -7.60
N SER A 231 -7.44 1.88 -6.51
CA SER A 231 -6.12 2.53 -6.49
C SER A 231 -4.99 1.52 -6.62
N ARG A 232 -3.91 1.89 -7.33
CA ARG A 232 -2.70 1.09 -7.54
C ARG A 232 -1.44 1.95 -7.55
N THR A 233 -0.27 1.32 -7.62
CA THR A 233 1.02 2.00 -7.60
C THR A 233 2.08 1.25 -8.41
N LEU A 234 3.03 1.98 -9.00
CA LEU A 234 4.24 1.37 -9.57
C LEU A 234 5.36 1.17 -8.53
N SER A 235 5.11 1.54 -7.27
CA SER A 235 6.15 1.50 -6.22
C SER A 235 6.52 0.08 -5.77
N LYS A 236 5.70 -0.94 -6.05
CA LYS A 236 5.87 -2.30 -5.51
C LYS A 236 6.29 -3.29 -6.61
N ALA A 237 5.36 -3.80 -7.39
CA ALA A 237 5.64 -4.80 -8.42
C ALA A 237 6.59 -4.29 -9.53
N PHE A 238 6.51 -3.01 -9.87
CA PHE A 238 7.33 -2.39 -10.92
C PHE A 238 8.73 -1.94 -10.45
N ALA A 239 9.12 -2.17 -9.20
CA ALA A 239 10.42 -1.73 -8.65
C ALA A 239 10.69 -0.20 -8.81
N LEU A 240 9.65 0.63 -8.86
CA LEU A 240 9.73 2.07 -9.12
C LEU A 240 9.27 2.92 -7.93
N ALA A 241 9.60 2.49 -6.71
CA ALA A 241 9.26 3.25 -5.49
C ALA A 241 9.81 4.68 -5.54
N GLY A 242 11.02 4.87 -6.05
CA GLY A 242 11.68 6.18 -6.19
C GLY A 242 11.08 7.07 -7.29
N ALA A 243 10.41 6.51 -8.30
CA ALA A 243 9.77 7.27 -9.38
C ALA A 243 8.46 7.95 -8.96
N ARG A 244 7.88 7.56 -7.82
CA ARG A 244 6.71 8.19 -7.23
C ARG A 244 5.51 8.23 -8.18
N LEU A 245 5.02 7.10 -8.69
CA LEU A 245 3.77 7.05 -9.43
C LEU A 245 2.75 6.13 -8.77
N GLY A 246 1.57 6.70 -8.45
CA GLY A 246 0.33 6.00 -8.12
C GLY A 246 -0.78 6.39 -9.08
N TYR A 247 -1.79 5.57 -9.19
CA TYR A 247 -2.91 5.80 -10.10
C TYR A 247 -4.17 5.11 -9.57
N LEU A 248 -5.31 5.50 -10.12
CA LEU A 248 -6.58 4.83 -9.89
C LEU A 248 -7.34 4.62 -11.21
N ALA A 249 -8.28 3.69 -11.15
CA ALA A 249 -9.35 3.55 -12.14
C ALA A 249 -10.70 3.75 -11.45
N ALA A 250 -11.58 4.53 -12.06
CA ALA A 250 -12.91 4.87 -11.54
C ALA A 250 -13.81 5.40 -12.66
N ASP A 251 -15.06 5.74 -12.34
CA ASP A 251 -15.91 6.52 -13.25
C ASP A 251 -15.24 7.86 -13.61
N PRO A 252 -15.36 8.34 -14.87
CA PRO A 252 -14.77 9.62 -15.29
C PRO A 252 -15.19 10.83 -14.45
N GLN A 253 -16.40 10.81 -13.81
CA GLN A 253 -16.84 11.88 -12.92
C GLN A 253 -16.00 11.97 -11.64
N VAL A 254 -15.44 10.85 -11.15
CA VAL A 254 -14.47 10.88 -10.06
C VAL A 254 -13.24 11.69 -10.50
N GLY A 255 -12.67 11.42 -11.68
CA GLY A 255 -11.57 12.21 -12.24
C GLY A 255 -11.91 13.69 -12.41
N ALA A 256 -13.14 14.02 -12.78
CA ALA A 256 -13.62 15.40 -12.85
C ALA A 256 -13.61 16.09 -11.48
N ALA A 257 -14.04 15.39 -10.42
CA ALA A 257 -13.99 15.90 -9.06
C ALA A 257 -12.54 16.11 -8.56
N LEU A 258 -11.63 15.16 -8.88
CA LEU A 258 -10.21 15.28 -8.50
C LEU A 258 -9.52 16.48 -9.16
N ARG A 259 -9.95 16.91 -10.36
CA ARG A 259 -9.43 18.14 -10.98
C ARG A 259 -9.69 19.41 -10.17
N LEU A 260 -10.70 19.42 -9.30
CA LEU A 260 -11.04 20.57 -8.47
C LEU A 260 -10.03 20.79 -7.33
N VAL A 261 -9.38 19.73 -6.87
CA VAL A 261 -8.53 19.76 -5.67
C VAL A 261 -7.04 19.59 -5.98
N ARG A 262 -6.69 18.97 -7.11
CA ARG A 262 -5.28 18.79 -7.46
C ARG A 262 -4.57 20.11 -7.70
N MET A 263 -3.31 20.19 -7.34
CA MET A 263 -2.47 21.31 -7.74
C MET A 263 -2.21 21.26 -9.26
N PRO A 264 -2.23 22.39 -9.97
CA PRO A 264 -1.90 22.42 -11.38
C PRO A 264 -0.52 21.82 -11.66
N TYR A 265 -0.40 21.00 -12.71
CA TYR A 265 0.87 20.38 -13.11
C TYR A 265 1.52 19.50 -12.01
N HIS A 266 0.73 18.89 -11.12
CA HIS A 266 1.21 18.14 -9.99
C HIS A 266 2.15 16.97 -10.36
N LEU A 267 1.97 16.37 -11.55
CA LEU A 267 2.77 15.25 -12.02
C LEU A 267 3.84 15.73 -13.00
N SER A 268 5.10 15.67 -12.59
CA SER A 268 6.24 16.21 -13.34
C SER A 268 6.44 15.51 -14.69
N ALA A 269 7.06 16.20 -15.67
CA ALA A 269 7.43 15.60 -16.94
C ALA A 269 8.38 14.40 -16.78
N PRO A 270 9.41 14.43 -15.91
CA PRO A 270 10.23 13.24 -15.63
C PRO A 270 9.45 12.05 -15.10
N THR A 271 8.54 12.25 -14.12
CA THR A 271 7.70 11.16 -13.61
C THR A 271 6.82 10.55 -14.69
N GLN A 272 6.20 11.38 -15.56
CA GLN A 272 5.39 10.90 -16.67
C GLN A 272 6.25 10.08 -17.66
N ALA A 273 7.45 10.55 -18.00
CA ALA A 273 8.36 9.89 -18.93
C ALA A 273 8.85 8.53 -18.39
N VAL A 274 9.31 8.50 -17.14
CA VAL A 274 9.77 7.27 -16.48
C VAL A 274 8.65 6.24 -16.43
N ALA A 275 7.45 6.63 -16.01
CA ALA A 275 6.32 5.71 -15.92
C ALA A 275 5.91 5.14 -17.27
N ARG A 276 5.87 5.95 -18.31
CA ARG A 276 5.56 5.53 -19.68
C ARG A 276 6.60 4.57 -20.24
N ALA A 277 7.90 4.84 -20.01
CA ALA A 277 8.96 3.91 -20.36
C ALA A 277 8.78 2.56 -19.64
N ALA A 278 8.58 2.57 -18.34
CA ALA A 278 8.37 1.36 -17.54
C ALA A 278 7.16 0.53 -18.01
N LEU A 279 6.04 1.17 -18.34
CA LEU A 279 4.84 0.48 -18.83
C LEU A 279 5.05 -0.25 -20.16
N ARG A 280 5.97 0.21 -21.02
CA ARG A 280 6.37 -0.54 -22.22
C ARG A 280 7.10 -1.85 -21.91
N HIS A 281 7.71 -1.93 -20.74
CA HIS A 281 8.46 -3.10 -20.26
C HIS A 281 7.72 -3.87 -19.15
N THR A 282 6.39 -3.82 -19.13
CA THR A 282 5.55 -4.42 -18.09
C THR A 282 5.93 -5.89 -17.82
N ASP A 283 6.09 -6.72 -18.87
CA ASP A 283 6.40 -8.15 -18.68
C ASP A 283 7.78 -8.37 -18.06
N THR A 284 8.76 -7.57 -18.44
CA THR A 284 10.12 -7.64 -17.87
C THR A 284 10.12 -7.25 -16.38
N LEU A 285 9.41 -6.18 -16.02
CA LEU A 285 9.32 -5.72 -14.62
C LEU A 285 8.52 -6.69 -13.76
N LEU A 286 7.41 -7.21 -14.27
CA LEU A 286 6.58 -8.17 -13.54
C LEU A 286 7.20 -9.59 -13.46
N ALA A 287 8.24 -9.89 -14.21
CA ALA A 287 8.94 -11.17 -14.09
C ALA A 287 9.53 -11.40 -12.68
N THR A 288 9.91 -10.33 -11.96
CA THR A 288 10.39 -10.41 -10.57
C THR A 288 9.29 -10.75 -9.56
N VAL A 289 8.03 -10.53 -9.90
CA VAL A 289 6.89 -10.78 -9.00
C VAL A 289 6.81 -12.26 -8.63
N ALA A 290 6.98 -13.18 -9.59
CA ALA A 290 6.97 -14.62 -9.33
C ALA A 290 8.10 -15.04 -8.38
N ALA A 291 9.30 -14.47 -8.54
CA ALA A 291 10.43 -14.74 -7.66
C ALA A 291 10.16 -14.24 -6.23
N ILE A 292 9.60 -13.04 -6.08
CA ILE A 292 9.21 -12.48 -4.77
C ILE A 292 8.12 -13.33 -4.11
N MET A 293 7.11 -13.79 -4.88
CA MET A 293 6.08 -14.69 -4.36
C MET A 293 6.67 -16.00 -3.87
N THR A 294 7.66 -16.55 -4.56
CA THR A 294 8.40 -17.76 -4.13
C THR A 294 9.11 -17.51 -2.79
N GLN A 295 9.77 -16.35 -2.61
CA GLN A 295 10.43 -16.02 -1.33
C GLN A 295 9.41 -15.77 -0.23
N ARG A 296 8.27 -15.10 -0.51
CA ARG A 296 7.17 -14.96 0.44
C ARG A 296 6.68 -16.31 0.96
N ASP A 297 6.43 -17.24 0.05
CA ASP A 297 5.91 -18.58 0.42
C ASP A 297 6.98 -19.38 1.18
N ARG A 298 8.28 -19.23 0.85
CA ARG A 298 9.39 -19.75 1.64
C ARG A 298 9.42 -19.17 3.05
N ILE A 299 9.27 -17.85 3.21
CA ILE A 299 9.18 -17.20 4.53
C ILE A 299 8.04 -17.79 5.35
N VAL A 300 6.84 -17.95 4.78
CA VAL A 300 5.69 -18.54 5.48
C VAL A 300 6.00 -19.95 5.97
N ALA A 301 6.56 -20.81 5.12
CA ALA A 301 6.89 -22.18 5.45
C ALA A 301 7.94 -22.26 6.58
N GLU A 302 9.02 -21.49 6.46
CA GLU A 302 10.11 -21.51 7.44
C GLU A 302 9.73 -20.88 8.78
N LEU A 303 8.92 -19.82 8.81
CA LEU A 303 8.37 -19.25 10.04
C LEU A 303 7.54 -20.28 10.81
N ALA A 304 6.66 -21.01 10.12
CA ALA A 304 5.88 -22.09 10.71
C ALA A 304 6.78 -23.21 11.27
N ARG A 305 7.82 -23.62 10.52
CA ARG A 305 8.81 -24.62 10.97
C ARG A 305 9.59 -24.16 12.20
N LEU A 306 9.88 -22.87 12.29
CA LEU A 306 10.55 -22.26 13.44
C LEU A 306 9.61 -22.04 14.65
N GLY A 307 8.31 -22.37 14.52
CA GLY A 307 7.33 -22.25 15.62
C GLY A 307 6.73 -20.84 15.77
N TYR A 308 6.86 -19.97 14.77
CA TYR A 308 6.15 -18.70 14.68
C TYR A 308 4.78 -18.86 14.00
N ALA A 309 3.94 -17.84 14.07
CA ALA A 309 2.59 -17.84 13.51
C ALA A 309 2.49 -16.87 12.30
N PRO A 310 2.90 -17.30 11.10
CA PRO A 310 2.76 -16.46 9.91
C PRO A 310 1.29 -16.32 9.50
N VAL A 311 0.88 -15.12 9.12
CA VAL A 311 -0.42 -14.85 8.52
C VAL A 311 -0.34 -15.17 7.01
N PRO A 312 -1.31 -15.90 6.43
CA PRO A 312 -1.36 -16.11 4.98
C PRO A 312 -1.33 -14.78 4.23
N SER A 313 -0.48 -14.69 3.19
CA SER A 313 -0.25 -13.42 2.49
C SER A 313 -0.44 -13.54 0.99
N ASP A 314 -1.13 -12.55 0.42
CA ASP A 314 -1.27 -12.25 -1.00
C ASP A 314 -0.49 -10.98 -1.41
N ALA A 315 0.39 -10.48 -0.53
CA ALA A 315 1.26 -9.33 -0.78
C ALA A 315 2.73 -9.75 -0.99
N ASN A 316 3.64 -8.78 -1.10
CA ASN A 316 5.08 -9.01 -1.13
C ASN A 316 5.75 -9.02 0.25
N PHE A 317 5.02 -9.32 1.29
CA PHE A 317 5.49 -9.38 2.68
C PHE A 317 4.69 -10.40 3.47
N VAL A 318 5.18 -10.74 4.66
CA VAL A 318 4.51 -11.63 5.61
C VAL A 318 4.41 -10.92 6.97
N LEU A 319 3.20 -10.85 7.53
CA LEU A 319 2.98 -10.55 8.94
C LEU A 319 3.12 -11.87 9.71
N PHE A 320 3.92 -11.87 10.75
CA PHE A 320 4.10 -13.07 11.58
C PHE A 320 4.02 -12.73 13.07
N GLY A 321 3.36 -13.59 13.78
CA GLY A 321 3.16 -13.50 15.22
C GLY A 321 3.84 -14.63 15.98
N GLY A 322 3.44 -14.80 17.24
CA GLY A 322 4.07 -15.78 18.14
C GLY A 322 5.35 -15.23 18.80
N LEU A 323 5.53 -13.90 18.78
CA LEU A 323 6.68 -13.24 19.41
C LEU A 323 6.39 -12.97 20.88
N ALA A 324 7.34 -13.31 21.77
CA ALA A 324 7.26 -12.96 23.19
C ALA A 324 7.27 -11.42 23.35
N ASP A 325 8.22 -10.75 22.69
CA ASP A 325 8.35 -9.30 22.63
C ASP A 325 8.77 -8.89 21.21
N ALA A 326 7.88 -8.18 20.50
CA ALA A 326 8.11 -7.74 19.12
C ALA A 326 9.23 -6.68 19.04
N ALA A 327 9.27 -5.73 19.97
CA ALA A 327 10.28 -4.68 19.97
C ALA A 327 11.68 -5.24 20.26
N HIS A 328 11.79 -6.14 21.23
CA HIS A 328 13.05 -6.82 21.52
C HIS A 328 13.53 -7.68 20.33
N THR A 329 12.61 -8.43 19.69
CA THR A 329 12.94 -9.23 18.51
C THR A 329 13.34 -8.35 17.33
N TRP A 330 12.66 -7.21 17.11
CA TRP A 330 13.03 -6.24 16.09
C TRP A 330 14.46 -5.72 16.29
N GLN A 331 14.80 -5.33 17.52
CA GLN A 331 16.14 -4.84 17.85
C GLN A 331 17.20 -5.92 17.63
N ALA A 332 16.94 -7.15 18.06
CA ALA A 332 17.86 -8.27 17.91
C ALA A 332 18.09 -8.68 16.43
N LEU A 333 17.10 -8.50 15.57
CA LEU A 333 17.23 -8.69 14.11
C LEU A 333 18.06 -7.57 13.50
N LEU A 334 17.82 -6.30 13.90
CA LEU A 334 18.58 -5.16 13.42
C LEU A 334 20.07 -5.28 13.75
N GLU A 335 20.43 -5.73 14.97
CA GLU A 335 21.80 -5.98 15.40
C GLU A 335 22.50 -7.07 14.56
N ARG A 336 21.72 -7.94 13.89
CA ARG A 336 22.19 -8.94 12.92
C ARG A 336 22.16 -8.45 11.48
N GLY A 337 21.93 -7.15 11.27
CA GLY A 337 21.91 -6.53 9.94
C GLY A 337 20.60 -6.74 9.17
N VAL A 338 19.51 -7.17 9.82
CA VAL A 338 18.22 -7.40 9.19
C VAL A 338 17.19 -6.40 9.73
N LEU A 339 16.72 -5.51 8.87
CA LEU A 339 15.72 -4.50 9.21
C LEU A 339 14.33 -4.95 8.76
N VAL A 340 13.48 -5.33 9.73
CA VAL A 340 12.06 -5.63 9.52
C VAL A 340 11.17 -4.49 10.02
N ARG A 341 9.86 -4.59 9.90
CA ARG A 341 8.93 -3.56 10.35
C ARG A 341 8.19 -3.98 11.61
N ASP A 342 8.32 -3.19 12.66
CA ASP A 342 7.33 -3.14 13.74
C ASP A 342 6.12 -2.33 13.24
N VAL A 343 4.97 -2.96 13.25
CA VAL A 343 3.69 -2.40 12.78
C VAL A 343 2.75 -2.00 13.90
N GLY A 344 3.23 -2.06 15.16
CA GLY A 344 2.48 -1.71 16.35
C GLY A 344 1.37 -2.71 16.72
N ILE A 345 1.40 -3.93 16.18
CA ILE A 345 0.51 -5.00 16.59
C ILE A 345 1.24 -5.85 17.64
N PRO A 346 0.73 -5.98 18.88
CA PRO A 346 1.39 -6.76 19.92
C PRO A 346 1.73 -8.17 19.44
N HIS A 347 2.95 -8.61 19.71
CA HIS A 347 3.47 -9.94 19.37
C HIS A 347 3.64 -10.21 17.85
N TYR A 348 3.58 -9.18 16.99
CA TYR A 348 3.73 -9.32 15.56
C TYR A 348 4.80 -8.39 15.00
N LEU A 349 5.52 -8.90 13.97
CA LEU A 349 6.37 -8.11 13.08
C LEU A 349 5.99 -8.40 11.63
N ARG A 350 6.34 -7.49 10.71
CA ARG A 350 6.15 -7.68 9.28
C ARG A 350 7.51 -7.69 8.57
N VAL A 351 7.74 -8.69 7.72
CA VAL A 351 8.94 -8.81 6.89
C VAL A 351 8.57 -8.75 5.41
N THR A 352 9.27 -7.93 4.63
CA THR A 352 9.17 -7.94 3.17
C THR A 352 9.84 -9.19 2.61
N ALA A 353 9.26 -9.80 1.59
CA ALA A 353 9.92 -10.86 0.83
C ALA A 353 10.98 -10.23 -0.08
N GLY A 354 12.23 -10.45 0.25
CA GLY A 354 13.39 -9.97 -0.50
C GLY A 354 13.77 -10.89 -1.66
N ASN A 355 14.98 -10.69 -2.18
CA ASN A 355 15.63 -11.69 -3.03
C ASN A 355 16.04 -12.93 -2.21
N PRO A 356 16.55 -14.02 -2.84
CA PRO A 356 16.93 -15.23 -2.10
C PRO A 356 17.95 -15.00 -0.99
N GLU A 357 18.93 -14.11 -1.20
CA GLU A 357 20.00 -13.80 -0.26
C GLU A 357 19.45 -13.04 0.95
N GLU A 358 18.65 -12.00 0.75
CA GLU A 358 18.00 -11.22 1.80
C GLU A 358 17.02 -12.05 2.62
N THR A 359 16.23 -12.91 1.93
CA THR A 359 15.32 -13.84 2.59
C THR A 359 16.07 -14.85 3.45
N THR A 360 17.20 -15.38 2.96
CA THR A 360 18.06 -16.30 3.73
C THR A 360 18.64 -15.60 4.96
N ALA A 361 19.18 -14.38 4.79
CA ALA A 361 19.73 -13.59 5.91
C ALA A 361 18.68 -13.35 7.01
N PHE A 362 17.43 -13.05 6.63
CA PHE A 362 16.34 -12.89 7.59
C PHE A 362 16.06 -14.20 8.35
N LEU A 363 15.90 -15.31 7.63
CA LEU A 363 15.55 -16.60 8.23
C LEU A 363 16.64 -17.13 9.15
N GLU A 364 17.92 -17.00 8.76
CA GLU A 364 19.08 -17.36 9.58
C GLU A 364 19.21 -16.47 10.82
N ALA A 365 19.04 -15.14 10.66
CA ALA A 365 19.06 -14.23 11.79
C ALA A 365 17.98 -14.56 12.82
N LEU A 366 16.73 -14.81 12.35
CA LEU A 366 15.62 -15.16 13.21
C LEU A 366 15.81 -16.53 13.90
N ALA A 367 16.31 -17.53 13.19
CA ALA A 367 16.61 -18.85 13.76
C ALA A 367 17.70 -18.76 14.85
N ALA A 368 18.70 -17.92 14.67
CA ALA A 368 19.79 -17.70 15.63
C ALA A 368 19.34 -17.00 16.91
N LEU A 369 18.16 -16.37 16.98
CA LEU A 369 17.63 -15.77 18.20
C LEU A 369 17.20 -16.82 19.23
N GLY A 370 16.91 -18.04 18.79
CA GLY A 370 16.52 -19.15 19.67
C GLY A 370 15.07 -19.03 20.22
N PRO A 371 14.70 -19.96 21.11
CA PRO A 371 13.31 -20.09 21.58
C PRO A 371 12.84 -18.93 22.48
N GLY A 372 13.73 -18.22 23.16
CA GLY A 372 13.36 -17.14 24.10
C GLY A 372 12.61 -15.96 23.46
N HIS A 373 12.63 -15.86 22.13
CA HIS A 373 11.87 -14.85 21.38
C HIS A 373 10.45 -15.28 21.02
N ARG A 374 10.03 -16.52 21.36
CA ARG A 374 8.71 -17.07 21.05
C ARG A 374 7.79 -17.07 22.26
N LEU A 375 6.49 -16.87 22.05
CA LEU A 375 5.47 -17.07 23.06
C LEU A 375 5.45 -18.55 23.49
N GLY A 376 5.33 -18.82 24.80
CA GLY A 376 5.25 -20.18 25.35
C GLY A 376 6.60 -20.88 25.55
N ALA A 377 7.73 -20.30 25.18
CA ALA A 377 9.05 -20.91 25.37
C ALA A 377 9.52 -21.00 26.83
N HIS A 378 8.80 -20.40 27.77
CA HIS A 378 9.14 -20.39 29.19
C HIS A 378 8.54 -21.55 30.00
N GLU A 379 7.67 -22.40 29.40
CA GLU A 379 7.07 -23.57 30.09
C GLU A 379 7.84 -24.87 29.85
N GLU A 380 8.86 -24.92 29.02
CA GLU A 380 9.64 -26.11 28.66
C GLU A 380 11.08 -26.11 29.24
N SER A 381 11.41 -25.25 30.22
CA SER A 381 12.76 -25.22 30.84
C SER A 381 12.75 -25.69 32.31
#